data_dcd955caf4da99428fd8a1c92f59f6a8
#
_entry.id   dcd955caf4da99428fd8a1c92f59f6a8
#
_cell.length_a   1.000
_cell.length_b   1.000
_cell.length_c   1.000
_cell.angle_alpha   90.00
_cell.angle_beta   90.00
_cell.angle_gamma   90.00
#
_symmetry.space_group_name_H-M   'P 1'
#
loop_
_entity.id
_entity.type
_entity.pdbx_description
1 polymer ?
#
loop_
_entity_poly.entity_id
_entity_poly.type
_entity_poly.pdbx_seq_one_letter_code
_entity_poly.pdbx_strand_id
1 'polypeptide(L)'
;SEMCIRDSPEHSELSVLHLAWYLNYGLTREELQSGRPIIAIAQSGSDLTPCNRHHRELAQRVRDGIREMGGIAMEFPMHPIQENGRRPTAALDRNLAYLGLVETLTGYPIDGVVLTTGCDKTTPAALMAAATANIPAIVLSGGPMLNGWHDGQRTGTGTTLFKARELFAKGSIDFPGYIDLVGSTVPSIGHCNVMGTASTMN
;
A
#
# COMPACT_ATOMS: atom_id res chain seq x y z
N SER A 1 -12.56 -2.44 19.34
CA SER A 1 -13.94 -1.98 19.14
C SER A 1 -14.87 -3.16 19.29
N GLU A 2 -15.78 -3.04 20.23
CA GLU A 2 -16.87 -4.00 20.48
C GLU A 2 -17.87 -3.91 19.33
N MET A 3 -17.53 -4.48 18.20
CA MET A 3 -18.49 -4.56 17.10
C MET A 3 -19.22 -5.89 17.12
N CYS A 4 -20.52 -5.79 16.90
CA CYS A 4 -21.57 -6.82 16.98
C CYS A 4 -21.29 -8.19 16.34
N ILE A 5 -20.20 -8.39 15.63
CA ILE A 5 -19.84 -9.68 15.00
C ILE A 5 -19.39 -10.70 16.05
N ARG A 6 -18.78 -10.23 17.16
CA ARG A 6 -18.25 -11.09 18.24
C ARG A 6 -19.17 -11.21 19.43
N ASP A 7 -19.96 -10.17 19.67
CA ASP A 7 -20.83 -10.09 20.85
C ASP A 7 -22.17 -10.76 20.54
N SER A 8 -22.29 -11.94 21.05
CA SER A 8 -23.50 -12.75 21.17
C SER A 8 -24.53 -12.66 20.03
N PRO A 9 -24.76 -13.71 19.28
CA PRO A 9 -25.74 -13.75 18.20
C PRO A 9 -27.19 -13.58 18.66
N GLU A 10 -27.41 -13.49 19.96
CA GLU A 10 -28.74 -13.50 20.55
C GLU A 10 -29.41 -12.11 20.62
N HIS A 11 -28.69 -11.02 20.33
CA HIS A 11 -29.14 -9.71 20.81
C HIS A 11 -29.34 -8.58 19.82
N SER A 12 -29.07 -8.72 18.52
CA SER A 12 -29.53 -7.70 17.56
C SER A 12 -29.70 -8.19 16.12
N GLU A 13 -30.72 -7.72 15.46
CA GLU A 13 -30.96 -7.90 14.02
C GLU A 13 -29.74 -7.39 13.19
N LEU A 14 -29.03 -6.37 13.69
CA LEU A 14 -27.84 -5.82 13.06
C LEU A 14 -26.65 -6.80 13.07
N SER A 15 -26.46 -7.59 14.12
CA SER A 15 -25.42 -8.62 14.17
C SER A 15 -25.64 -9.69 13.11
N VAL A 16 -26.89 -10.12 12.93
CA VAL A 16 -27.26 -11.10 11.90
C VAL A 16 -27.00 -10.55 10.51
N LEU A 17 -27.32 -9.28 10.28
CA LEU A 17 -27.09 -8.60 9.01
C LEU A 17 -25.59 -8.52 8.68
N HIS A 18 -24.75 -8.12 9.64
CA HIS A 18 -23.31 -8.04 9.46
C HIS A 18 -22.71 -9.42 9.18
N LEU A 19 -23.10 -10.45 9.92
CA LEU A 19 -22.67 -11.83 9.65
C LEU A 19 -23.03 -12.25 8.21
N ALA A 20 -24.29 -12.00 7.78
CA ALA A 20 -24.74 -12.38 6.45
C ALA A 20 -23.90 -11.76 5.33
N TRP A 21 -23.47 -10.50 5.47
CA TRP A 21 -22.60 -9.85 4.49
C TRP A 21 -21.23 -10.50 4.38
N TYR A 22 -20.62 -10.92 5.50
CA TYR A 22 -19.33 -11.59 5.48
C TYR A 22 -19.41 -13.04 4.99
N LEU A 23 -20.54 -13.71 5.17
CA LEU A 23 -20.78 -15.04 4.58
C LEU A 23 -20.75 -14.98 3.05
N ASN A 24 -21.19 -13.89 2.44
CA ASN A 24 -21.11 -13.67 1.00
C ASN A 24 -19.67 -13.58 0.49
N TYR A 25 -18.73 -13.23 1.35
CA TYR A 25 -17.29 -13.20 1.05
C TYR A 25 -16.63 -14.58 1.13
N GLY A 26 -17.32 -15.60 1.59
CA GLY A 26 -16.82 -16.97 1.73
C GLY A 26 -16.25 -17.31 3.11
N LEU A 27 -16.47 -16.46 4.12
CA LEU A 27 -16.25 -16.81 5.51
C LEU A 27 -17.41 -17.62 6.04
N THR A 28 -17.14 -18.54 6.97
CA THR A 28 -18.21 -19.31 7.61
C THR A 28 -18.69 -18.60 8.89
N ARG A 29 -19.89 -18.97 9.33
CA ARG A 29 -20.42 -18.49 10.61
C ARG A 29 -19.50 -18.88 11.76
N GLU A 30 -19.01 -20.10 11.74
CA GLU A 30 -18.11 -20.67 12.76
C GLU A 30 -16.80 -19.89 12.82
N GLU A 31 -16.24 -19.48 11.67
CA GLU A 31 -15.04 -18.64 11.64
C GLU A 31 -15.30 -17.28 12.26
N LEU A 32 -16.39 -16.60 11.87
CA LEU A 32 -16.73 -15.27 12.36
C LEU A 32 -17.01 -15.25 13.86
N GLN A 33 -17.60 -16.34 14.41
CA GLN A 33 -17.92 -16.47 15.82
C GLN A 33 -16.85 -17.19 16.64
N SER A 34 -15.72 -17.59 16.01
CA SER A 34 -14.67 -18.39 16.67
C SER A 34 -13.81 -17.60 17.66
N GLY A 35 -13.93 -16.28 17.75
CA GLY A 35 -13.01 -15.45 18.51
C GLY A 35 -11.59 -15.31 17.92
N ARG A 36 -11.36 -15.84 16.71
CA ARG A 36 -10.07 -15.68 16.01
C ARG A 36 -9.83 -14.21 15.70
N PRO A 37 -8.55 -13.75 15.74
CA PRO A 37 -8.25 -12.37 15.42
C PRO A 37 -8.53 -12.07 13.95
N ILE A 38 -9.15 -10.91 13.72
CA ILE A 38 -9.37 -10.36 12.38
C ILE A 38 -8.19 -9.46 12.05
N ILE A 39 -7.38 -9.90 11.10
CA ILE A 39 -6.19 -9.17 10.65
C ILE A 39 -6.48 -8.54 9.30
N ALA A 40 -6.47 -7.22 9.28
CA ALA A 40 -6.64 -6.46 8.05
C ALA A 40 -5.36 -6.48 7.20
N ILE A 41 -5.54 -6.42 5.89
CA ILE A 41 -4.46 -6.24 4.92
C ILE A 41 -4.76 -4.94 4.18
N ALA A 42 -4.14 -3.86 4.61
CA ALA A 42 -4.25 -2.57 3.95
C ALA A 42 -3.24 -2.54 2.79
N GLN A 43 -3.72 -2.82 1.57
CA GLN A 43 -2.85 -2.93 0.42
C GLN A 43 -2.84 -1.65 -0.42
N SER A 44 -1.66 -1.21 -0.85
CA SER A 44 -1.44 0.02 -1.61
C SER A 44 -1.22 -0.20 -3.11
N GLY A 45 -1.43 -1.41 -3.62
CA GLY A 45 -1.29 -1.75 -5.03
C GLY A 45 -2.39 -1.14 -5.88
N SER A 46 -2.00 -0.40 -6.92
CA SER A 46 -2.91 0.24 -7.87
C SER A 46 -2.20 0.50 -9.19
N ASP A 47 -2.95 0.54 -10.29
CA ASP A 47 -2.41 0.95 -11.59
C ASP A 47 -2.03 2.43 -11.60
N LEU A 48 -2.64 3.23 -10.70
CA LEU A 48 -2.29 4.63 -10.48
C LEU A 48 -1.00 4.81 -9.66
N THR A 49 -0.51 3.74 -9.03
CA THR A 49 0.72 3.72 -8.23
C THR A 49 1.66 2.61 -8.74
N PRO A 50 2.29 2.77 -9.91
CA PRO A 50 3.05 1.70 -10.55
C PRO A 50 4.14 1.08 -9.68
N CYS A 51 4.76 1.85 -8.79
CA CYS A 51 5.77 1.37 -7.85
C CYS A 51 5.22 0.29 -6.90
N ASN A 52 3.94 0.35 -6.56
CA ASN A 52 3.29 -0.53 -5.61
C ASN A 52 2.42 -1.62 -6.27
N ARG A 53 2.44 -1.74 -7.58
CA ARG A 53 1.51 -2.62 -8.30
C ARG A 53 1.56 -4.07 -7.84
N HIS A 54 2.73 -4.58 -7.46
CA HIS A 54 2.94 -5.93 -6.94
C HIS A 54 2.39 -6.14 -5.51
N HIS A 55 1.95 -5.09 -4.83
CA HIS A 55 1.39 -5.23 -3.49
C HIS A 55 0.08 -6.02 -3.46
N ARG A 56 -0.62 -6.13 -4.59
CA ARG A 56 -1.77 -7.03 -4.74
C ARG A 56 -1.36 -8.49 -4.59
N GLU A 57 -0.22 -8.87 -5.17
CA GLU A 57 0.34 -10.23 -5.03
C GLU A 57 0.88 -10.46 -3.62
N LEU A 58 1.55 -9.47 -3.03
CA LEU A 58 1.99 -9.53 -1.63
C LEU A 58 0.82 -9.71 -0.68
N ALA A 59 -0.30 -9.03 -0.91
CA ALA A 59 -1.50 -9.15 -0.09
C ALA A 59 -2.05 -10.59 -0.08
N GLN A 60 -1.97 -11.31 -1.20
CA GLN A 60 -2.35 -12.73 -1.25
C GLN A 60 -1.45 -13.59 -0.36
N ARG A 61 -0.13 -13.37 -0.39
CA ARG A 61 0.82 -14.08 0.47
C ARG A 61 0.61 -13.77 1.96
N VAL A 62 0.32 -12.52 2.26
CA VAL A 62 -0.03 -12.09 3.63
C VAL A 62 -1.31 -12.79 4.09
N ARG A 63 -2.32 -12.89 3.23
CA ARG A 63 -3.57 -13.61 3.49
C ARG A 63 -3.32 -15.07 3.84
N ASP A 64 -2.47 -15.74 3.04
CA ASP A 64 -2.11 -17.14 3.28
C ASP A 64 -1.47 -17.30 4.66
N GLY A 65 -0.47 -16.46 5.00
CA GLY A 65 0.20 -16.49 6.29
C GLY A 65 -0.72 -16.21 7.48
N ILE A 66 -1.66 -15.26 7.36
CA ILE A 66 -2.65 -14.99 8.41
C ILE A 66 -3.53 -16.22 8.65
N ARG A 67 -3.98 -16.88 7.57
CA ARG A 67 -4.80 -18.09 7.66
C ARG A 67 -4.05 -19.28 8.24
N GLU A 68 -2.80 -19.49 7.87
CA GLU A 68 -1.92 -20.51 8.44
C GLU A 68 -1.77 -20.35 9.96
N MET A 69 -1.72 -19.11 10.44
CA MET A 69 -1.65 -18.80 11.88
C MET A 69 -3.03 -18.80 12.57
N GLY A 70 -4.09 -19.17 11.85
CA GLY A 70 -5.43 -19.28 12.39
C GLY A 70 -6.21 -17.97 12.51
N GLY A 71 -5.73 -16.88 11.91
CA GLY A 71 -6.44 -15.61 11.85
C GLY A 71 -7.45 -15.54 10.70
N ILE A 72 -8.32 -14.54 10.75
CA ILE A 72 -9.23 -14.17 9.67
C ILE A 72 -8.62 -12.99 8.91
N ALA A 73 -8.33 -13.18 7.62
CA ALA A 73 -7.70 -12.15 6.79
C ALA A 73 -8.77 -11.34 6.05
N MET A 74 -8.75 -10.02 6.22
CA MET A 74 -9.63 -9.08 5.50
C MET A 74 -8.79 -8.04 4.77
N GLU A 75 -8.84 -8.06 3.44
CA GLU A 75 -8.09 -7.13 2.60
C GLU A 75 -8.96 -5.94 2.20
N PHE A 76 -8.35 -4.75 2.19
CA PHE A 76 -8.95 -3.55 1.63
C PHE A 76 -7.88 -2.68 0.94
N PRO A 77 -8.26 -1.93 -0.12
CA PRO A 77 -7.34 -1.03 -0.81
C PRO A 77 -7.12 0.24 0.01
N MET A 78 -5.86 0.67 0.09
CA MET A 78 -5.53 2.02 0.56
C MET A 78 -5.78 3.05 -0.55
N HIS A 79 -5.91 4.31 -0.16
CA HIS A 79 -5.97 5.41 -1.12
C HIS A 79 -4.75 5.40 -2.06
N PRO A 80 -4.95 5.39 -3.41
CA PRO A 80 -3.86 5.29 -4.37
C PRO A 80 -3.11 6.61 -4.45
N ILE A 81 -1.99 6.71 -3.74
CA ILE A 81 -1.18 7.91 -3.62
C ILE A 81 0.29 7.60 -3.90
N GLN A 82 0.89 8.41 -4.76
CA GLN A 82 2.33 8.42 -5.03
C GLN A 82 2.79 9.83 -5.37
N GLU A 83 4.10 10.07 -5.40
CA GLU A 83 4.65 11.38 -5.75
C GLU A 83 4.53 11.67 -7.23
N ASN A 84 4.86 10.71 -8.09
CA ASN A 84 4.87 10.87 -9.54
C ASN A 84 3.46 10.72 -10.14
N GLY A 85 3.19 11.51 -11.19
CA GLY A 85 1.92 11.43 -11.93
C GLY A 85 0.73 12.11 -11.25
N ARG A 86 0.93 12.71 -10.09
CA ARG A 86 -0.13 13.42 -9.36
C ARG A 86 0.10 14.92 -9.34
N ARG A 87 -0.99 15.67 -9.46
CA ARG A 87 -1.01 17.14 -9.45
C ARG A 87 -2.05 17.66 -8.43
N PRO A 88 -1.80 18.81 -7.79
CA PRO A 88 -0.60 19.64 -7.81
C PRO A 88 0.55 19.08 -6.96
N THR A 89 0.25 18.29 -5.91
CA THR A 89 1.23 17.64 -5.04
C THR A 89 0.58 16.50 -4.26
N ALA A 90 1.32 15.44 -4.01
CA ALA A 90 0.89 14.33 -3.16
C ALA A 90 1.02 14.62 -1.65
N ALA A 91 1.63 15.73 -1.26
CA ALA A 91 1.88 16.05 0.15
C ALA A 91 0.59 16.25 0.97
N LEU A 92 -0.42 16.91 0.41
CA LEU A 92 -1.73 17.08 1.05
C LEU A 92 -2.53 15.78 1.02
N ASP A 93 -2.45 15.05 -0.09
CA ASP A 93 -3.18 13.78 -0.27
C ASP A 93 -2.72 12.70 0.69
N ARG A 94 -1.47 12.77 1.17
CA ARG A 94 -0.96 11.91 2.25
C ARG A 94 -1.85 12.00 3.49
N ASN A 95 -2.31 13.20 3.86
CA ASN A 95 -3.17 13.37 5.01
C ASN A 95 -4.57 12.78 4.79
N LEU A 96 -5.10 12.85 3.56
CA LEU A 96 -6.35 12.17 3.22
C LEU A 96 -6.21 10.65 3.28
N ALA A 97 -5.12 10.12 2.74
CA ALA A 97 -4.80 8.68 2.81
C ALA A 97 -4.67 8.21 4.28
N TYR A 98 -4.00 8.99 5.11
CA TYR A 98 -3.88 8.73 6.54
C TYR A 98 -5.24 8.73 7.24
N LEU A 99 -6.07 9.75 7.04
CA LEU A 99 -7.39 9.87 7.68
C LEU A 99 -8.32 8.73 7.27
N GLY A 100 -8.41 8.42 5.98
CA GLY A 100 -9.23 7.31 5.49
C GLY A 100 -8.78 5.96 6.02
N LEU A 101 -7.46 5.78 6.21
CA LEU A 101 -6.94 4.55 6.81
C LEU A 101 -7.28 4.46 8.30
N VAL A 102 -7.16 5.55 9.05
CA VAL A 102 -7.57 5.60 10.47
C VAL A 102 -9.04 5.28 10.61
N GLU A 103 -9.90 5.91 9.80
CA GLU A 103 -11.34 5.64 9.82
C GLU A 103 -11.65 4.16 9.57
N THR A 104 -11.00 3.56 8.58
CA THR A 104 -11.17 2.14 8.29
C THR A 104 -10.71 1.26 9.46
N LEU A 105 -9.54 1.52 10.02
CA LEU A 105 -8.97 0.71 11.10
C LEU A 105 -9.76 0.82 12.41
N THR A 106 -10.46 1.92 12.64
CA THR A 106 -11.26 2.15 13.85
C THR A 106 -12.75 1.84 13.67
N GLY A 107 -13.25 1.92 12.43
CA GLY A 107 -14.65 1.70 12.10
C GLY A 107 -15.04 0.24 11.90
N TYR A 108 -14.09 -0.64 11.62
CA TYR A 108 -14.31 -2.07 11.41
C TYR A 108 -13.73 -2.91 12.54
N PRO A 109 -14.19 -4.18 12.73
CA PRO A 109 -13.75 -5.05 13.84
C PRO A 109 -12.36 -5.65 13.58
N ILE A 110 -11.36 -4.80 13.45
CA ILE A 110 -9.98 -5.16 13.14
C ILE A 110 -9.16 -5.25 14.42
N ASP A 111 -8.50 -6.38 14.63
CA ASP A 111 -7.63 -6.62 15.79
C ASP A 111 -6.16 -6.30 15.51
N GLY A 112 -5.77 -6.31 14.25
CA GLY A 112 -4.43 -5.97 13.82
C GLY A 112 -4.38 -5.73 12.32
N VAL A 113 -3.30 -5.14 11.82
CA VAL A 113 -3.17 -4.79 10.41
C VAL A 113 -1.78 -5.07 9.85
N VAL A 114 -1.73 -5.58 8.63
CA VAL A 114 -0.54 -5.59 7.78
C VAL A 114 -0.69 -4.50 6.74
N LEU A 115 0.24 -3.55 6.73
CA LEU A 115 0.25 -2.36 5.88
C LEU A 115 1.29 -2.55 4.78
N THR A 116 0.87 -2.75 3.53
CA THR A 116 1.83 -2.84 2.42
C THR A 116 2.21 -1.44 1.95
N THR A 117 3.49 -1.13 1.96
CA THR A 117 4.01 0.20 1.63
C THR A 117 5.15 0.13 0.62
N GLY A 118 5.35 1.18 -0.17
CA GLY A 118 6.41 1.18 -1.17
C GLY A 118 6.65 2.54 -1.83
N CYS A 119 6.07 3.61 -1.27
CA CYS A 119 6.21 4.96 -1.80
C CYS A 119 6.48 5.93 -0.65
N ASP A 120 7.12 7.06 -0.94
CA ASP A 120 7.41 8.10 0.06
C ASP A 120 6.13 8.76 0.64
N LYS A 121 4.97 8.53 0.03
CA LYS A 121 3.67 8.98 0.53
C LYS A 121 2.90 7.88 1.27
N THR A 122 2.89 6.66 0.75
CA THR A 122 2.16 5.55 1.40
C THR A 122 2.82 5.12 2.71
N THR A 123 4.15 5.09 2.78
CA THR A 123 4.86 4.66 3.99
C THR A 123 4.56 5.56 5.19
N PRO A 124 4.76 6.90 5.13
CA PRO A 124 4.43 7.75 6.27
C PRO A 124 2.93 7.79 6.58
N ALA A 125 2.04 7.75 5.57
CA ALA A 125 0.60 7.70 5.82
C ALA A 125 0.20 6.46 6.61
N ALA A 126 0.75 5.29 6.24
CA ALA A 126 0.51 4.04 6.93
C ALA A 126 1.04 4.04 8.38
N LEU A 127 2.26 4.54 8.60
CA LEU A 127 2.84 4.66 9.94
C LEU A 127 2.05 5.62 10.85
N MET A 128 1.62 6.76 10.30
CA MET A 128 0.77 7.71 11.02
C MET A 128 -0.56 7.06 11.40
N ALA A 129 -1.18 6.30 10.49
CA ALA A 129 -2.45 5.63 10.77
C ALA A 129 -2.29 4.52 11.82
N ALA A 130 -1.25 3.70 11.73
CA ALA A 130 -0.95 2.67 12.72
C ALA A 130 -0.76 3.27 14.12
N ALA A 131 0.01 4.36 14.22
CA ALA A 131 0.23 5.06 15.47
C ALA A 131 -1.06 5.67 16.06
N THR A 132 -1.95 6.17 15.20
CA THR A 132 -3.22 6.78 15.64
C THR A 132 -4.24 5.73 16.04
N ALA A 133 -4.40 4.67 15.25
CA ALA A 133 -5.34 3.58 15.53
C ALA A 133 -4.91 2.76 16.75
N ASN A 134 -3.62 2.75 17.08
CA ASN A 134 -3.02 2.07 18.24
C ASN A 134 -3.44 0.59 18.36
N ILE A 135 -3.46 -0.11 17.23
CA ILE A 135 -3.67 -1.56 17.15
C ILE A 135 -2.36 -2.24 16.72
N PRO A 136 -2.18 -3.55 16.98
CA PRO A 136 -1.05 -4.30 16.46
C PRO A 136 -0.89 -4.11 14.95
N ALA A 137 0.28 -3.66 14.50
CA ALA A 137 0.53 -3.35 13.11
C ALA A 137 1.90 -3.85 12.64
N ILE A 138 1.95 -4.36 11.42
CA ILE A 138 3.18 -4.69 10.71
C ILE A 138 3.23 -3.89 9.42
N VAL A 139 4.33 -3.18 9.20
CA VAL A 139 4.60 -2.54 7.91
C VAL A 139 5.41 -3.49 7.05
N LEU A 140 4.83 -3.88 5.92
CA LEU A 140 5.47 -4.73 4.93
C LEU A 140 5.90 -3.87 3.73
N SER A 141 7.20 -3.67 3.60
CA SER A 141 7.76 -2.99 2.45
C SER A 141 7.78 -3.87 1.21
N GLY A 142 7.38 -3.29 0.07
CA GLY A 142 7.41 -3.98 -1.21
C GLY A 142 8.82 -4.16 -1.81
N GLY A 143 9.85 -3.59 -1.20
CA GLY A 143 11.22 -3.63 -1.69
C GLY A 143 11.52 -2.64 -2.82
N PRO A 144 12.81 -2.41 -3.13
CA PRO A 144 13.24 -1.47 -4.15
C PRO A 144 13.04 -2.02 -5.56
N MET A 145 12.87 -1.11 -6.53
CA MET A 145 12.97 -1.48 -7.94
C MET A 145 14.40 -1.85 -8.33
N LEU A 146 14.54 -2.52 -9.45
CA LEU A 146 15.85 -2.88 -10.02
C LEU A 146 16.67 -1.64 -10.39
N ASN A 147 17.97 -1.82 -10.53
CA ASN A 147 18.84 -0.76 -11.02
C ASN A 147 18.54 -0.45 -12.49
N GLY A 148 18.42 0.84 -12.81
CA GLY A 148 18.31 1.30 -14.19
C GLY A 148 19.67 1.31 -14.91
N TRP A 149 19.65 1.12 -16.23
CA TRP A 149 20.82 1.15 -17.09
C TRP A 149 20.49 1.81 -18.42
N HIS A 150 21.41 2.65 -18.91
CA HIS A 150 21.33 3.28 -20.22
C HIS A 150 22.74 3.37 -20.80
N ASP A 151 22.95 2.86 -22.01
CA ASP A 151 24.25 2.80 -22.68
C ASP A 151 25.39 2.27 -21.79
N GLY A 152 25.12 1.17 -21.05
CA GLY A 152 26.08 0.54 -20.17
C GLY A 152 26.40 1.32 -18.88
N GLN A 153 25.73 2.44 -18.64
CA GLN A 153 25.85 3.24 -17.43
C GLN A 153 24.66 3.06 -16.52
N ARG A 154 24.90 3.01 -15.21
CA ARG A 154 23.84 2.95 -14.20
C ARG A 154 23.08 4.26 -14.15
N THR A 155 21.76 4.17 -14.15
CA THR A 155 20.86 5.32 -14.04
C THR A 155 20.14 5.32 -12.71
N GLY A 156 19.89 6.51 -12.19
CA GLY A 156 19.09 6.73 -10.99
C GLY A 156 18.10 7.87 -11.19
N THR A 157 16.91 7.76 -10.68
CA THR A 157 15.80 8.66 -11.00
C THR A 157 16.14 10.14 -10.77
N GLY A 158 16.76 10.47 -9.63
CA GLY A 158 17.13 11.86 -9.32
C GLY A 158 18.22 12.42 -10.25
N THR A 159 19.37 11.82 -10.23
CA THR A 159 20.55 12.31 -10.95
C THR A 159 20.38 12.27 -12.47
N THR A 160 19.80 11.20 -12.99
CA THR A 160 19.62 11.03 -14.44
C THR A 160 18.55 11.97 -14.99
N LEU A 161 17.47 12.25 -14.25
CA LEU A 161 16.43 13.18 -14.68
C LEU A 161 16.99 14.60 -14.87
N PHE A 162 17.82 15.09 -13.96
CA PHE A 162 18.45 16.41 -14.10
C PHE A 162 19.41 16.45 -15.28
N LYS A 163 20.24 15.42 -15.45
CA LYS A 163 21.16 15.30 -16.60
C LYS A 163 20.39 15.23 -17.93
N ALA A 164 19.32 14.45 -18.00
CA ALA A 164 18.50 14.33 -19.19
C ALA A 164 17.86 15.68 -19.61
N ARG A 165 17.35 16.44 -18.63
CA ARG A 165 16.83 17.79 -18.88
C ARG A 165 17.89 18.74 -19.44
N GLU A 166 19.10 18.70 -18.89
CA GLU A 166 20.21 19.50 -19.36
C GLU A 166 20.60 19.15 -20.81
N LEU A 167 20.74 17.85 -21.12
CA LEU A 167 21.05 17.37 -22.46
C LEU A 167 19.98 17.77 -23.50
N PHE A 168 18.71 17.63 -23.14
CA PHE A 168 17.60 18.03 -23.98
C PHE A 168 17.57 19.54 -24.21
N ALA A 169 17.76 20.34 -23.17
CA ALA A 169 17.80 21.81 -23.27
C ALA A 169 18.96 22.31 -24.15
N LYS A 170 20.10 21.59 -24.18
CA LYS A 170 21.24 21.86 -25.05
C LYS A 170 21.06 21.34 -26.49
N GLY A 171 19.99 20.64 -26.78
CA GLY A 171 19.78 20.00 -28.08
C GLY A 171 20.71 18.80 -28.34
N SER A 172 21.35 18.26 -27.30
CA SER A 172 22.25 17.11 -27.40
C SER A 172 21.53 15.78 -27.56
N ILE A 173 20.27 15.73 -27.16
CA ILE A 173 19.34 14.61 -27.37
C ILE A 173 18.00 15.17 -27.86
N ASP A 174 17.29 14.40 -28.65
CA ASP A 174 15.93 14.70 -29.07
C ASP A 174 14.90 14.27 -28.03
N PHE A 175 13.61 14.51 -28.27
CA PHE A 175 12.54 14.16 -27.32
C PHE A 175 12.41 12.64 -27.10
N PRO A 176 12.47 11.77 -28.13
CA PRO A 176 12.54 10.33 -27.91
C PRO A 176 13.72 9.91 -27.04
N GLY A 177 14.92 10.38 -27.32
CA GLY A 177 16.13 10.09 -26.52
C GLY A 177 16.01 10.60 -25.08
N TYR A 178 15.33 11.74 -24.87
CA TYR A 178 14.99 12.22 -23.52
C TYR A 178 14.08 11.25 -22.78
N ILE A 179 13.01 10.76 -23.43
CA ILE A 179 12.08 9.79 -22.84
C ILE A 179 12.81 8.47 -22.52
N ASP A 180 13.61 7.96 -23.44
CA ASP A 180 14.36 6.69 -23.23
C ASP A 180 15.33 6.79 -22.06
N LEU A 181 16.08 7.88 -21.99
CA LEU A 181 17.02 8.10 -20.88
C LEU A 181 16.29 8.21 -19.53
N VAL A 182 15.20 8.96 -19.45
CA VAL A 182 14.41 9.08 -18.23
C VAL A 182 13.71 7.76 -17.92
N GLY A 183 13.13 7.08 -18.91
CA GLY A 183 12.47 5.77 -18.77
C GLY A 183 13.40 4.70 -18.20
N SER A 184 14.68 4.72 -18.57
CA SER A 184 15.69 3.79 -18.04
C SER A 184 15.84 3.84 -16.52
N THR A 185 15.41 4.92 -15.87
CA THR A 185 15.55 5.12 -14.42
C THR A 185 14.48 4.38 -13.60
N VAL A 186 13.44 3.85 -14.26
CA VAL A 186 12.30 3.16 -13.63
C VAL A 186 12.06 1.78 -14.26
N PRO A 187 13.02 0.86 -14.17
CA PRO A 187 13.04 -0.37 -14.95
C PRO A 187 12.08 -1.46 -14.44
N SER A 188 11.51 -1.31 -13.26
CA SER A 188 10.65 -2.33 -12.65
C SER A 188 9.67 -1.74 -11.64
N ILE A 189 8.75 -2.56 -11.15
CA ILE A 189 7.99 -2.31 -9.93
C ILE A 189 8.92 -2.26 -8.71
N GLY A 190 8.45 -1.71 -7.60
CA GLY A 190 9.22 -1.49 -6.38
C GLY A 190 9.37 0.01 -6.08
N HIS A 191 9.79 0.38 -4.89
CA HIS A 191 9.96 1.80 -4.58
C HIS A 191 11.09 2.41 -5.41
N CYS A 192 10.88 3.67 -5.80
CA CYS A 192 11.69 4.32 -6.84
C CYS A 192 13.16 4.52 -6.45
N ASN A 193 14.03 4.57 -7.47
CA ASN A 193 15.47 4.82 -7.34
C ASN A 193 15.83 6.28 -6.96
N VAL A 194 14.86 7.10 -6.55
CA VAL A 194 15.12 8.39 -5.91
C VAL A 194 15.85 8.19 -4.57
N MET A 195 15.65 7.03 -3.94
CA MET A 195 16.23 6.70 -2.64
C MET A 195 15.85 7.68 -1.53
N GLY A 196 14.60 8.15 -1.58
CA GLY A 196 14.02 9.05 -0.60
C GLY A 196 13.39 8.30 0.60
N THR A 197 12.25 8.79 1.07
CA THR A 197 11.54 8.29 2.27
C THR A 197 11.29 6.78 2.23
N ALA A 198 10.87 6.24 1.09
CA ALA A 198 10.59 4.81 0.95
C ALA A 198 11.81 3.94 1.25
N SER A 199 13.00 4.34 0.81
CA SER A 199 14.24 3.60 1.10
C SER A 199 14.76 3.81 2.52
N THR A 200 14.47 4.97 3.10
CA THR A 200 14.99 5.35 4.43
C THR A 200 14.16 4.72 5.56
N MET A 201 12.87 4.52 5.32
CA MET A 201 11.92 4.03 6.34
C MET A 201 11.67 2.51 6.24
N ASN A 202 12.23 1.84 5.26
CA ASN A 202 12.07 0.40 5.03
C ASN A 202 13.25 -0.42 5.54
#